data_c6b15199d9a9bea5d8d1b5fb5b6ad3d8
#
_entry.id   c6b15199d9a9bea5d8d1b5fb5b6ad3d8
#
_cell.length_a   1.000
_cell.length_b   1.000
_cell.length_c   1.000
_cell.angle_alpha   90.00
_cell.angle_beta   90.00
_cell.angle_gamma   90.00
#
_symmetry.space_group_name_H-M   'P 1'
#
loop_
_entity.id
_entity.type
_entity.pdbx_description
1 polymer ?
#
loop_
_entity_poly.entity_id
_entity_poly.type
_entity_poly.pdbx_seq_one_letter_code
_entity_poly.pdbx_strand_id
1 'polypeptide(L)'
;MKLATVLSSLLLAACAVGTAQAADLVKGEKIYKASCLACHGAGVMGAPKFADKAAWQPRMAKGQAGLYGSALNGVRMMPARGGNPALKDDEVKAAVDYMTAKAN
;
A
#
# COMPACT_ATOMS: atom_id res chain seq x y z
N MET A 1 -41.35 41.38 -10.95
CA MET A 1 -40.64 40.11 -11.26
C MET A 1 -39.34 40.08 -10.48
N LYS A 2 -39.29 39.26 -9.48
CA LYS A 2 -38.07 39.06 -8.71
C LYS A 2 -37.41 37.78 -9.16
N LEU A 3 -36.29 37.90 -9.84
CA LEU A 3 -35.43 36.77 -10.15
C LEU A 3 -34.74 36.36 -8.86
N ALA A 4 -35.15 35.26 -8.30
CA ALA A 4 -34.44 34.62 -7.23
C ALA A 4 -33.19 33.95 -7.81
N THR A 5 -32.04 34.55 -7.60
CA THR A 5 -30.76 33.93 -7.89
C THR A 5 -30.55 32.86 -6.86
N VAL A 6 -30.77 31.63 -7.25
CA VAL A 6 -30.35 30.48 -6.43
C VAL A 6 -28.85 30.34 -6.63
N LEU A 7 -28.11 30.84 -5.68
CA LEU A 7 -26.70 30.53 -5.54
C LEU A 7 -26.59 29.07 -5.09
N SER A 8 -26.36 28.20 -6.03
CA SER A 8 -25.94 26.85 -5.75
C SER A 8 -24.56 26.89 -5.11
N SER A 9 -24.55 26.74 -3.82
CA SER A 9 -23.33 26.46 -3.09
C SER A 9 -22.86 25.07 -3.46
N LEU A 10 -21.98 24.96 -4.44
CA LEU A 10 -21.23 23.74 -4.65
C LEU A 10 -20.29 23.57 -3.47
N LEU A 11 -20.70 22.75 -2.52
CA LEU A 11 -19.77 22.27 -1.50
C LEU A 11 -18.77 21.34 -2.13
N LEU A 12 -17.55 21.79 -2.25
CA LEU A 12 -16.43 20.92 -2.57
C LEU A 12 -16.11 20.04 -1.35
N ALA A 13 -16.73 18.87 -1.29
CA ALA A 13 -16.41 17.84 -0.32
C ALA A 13 -15.34 16.90 -0.92
N ALA A 14 -14.15 17.41 -1.26
CA ALA A 14 -13.23 16.65 -2.10
C ALA A 14 -11.86 16.33 -1.48
N CYS A 15 -11.62 16.51 -0.18
CA CYS A 15 -10.25 16.46 0.32
C CYS A 15 -9.96 15.44 1.43
N ALA A 16 -10.92 14.65 1.91
CA ALA A 16 -10.70 13.75 3.05
C ALA A 16 -9.96 12.46 2.67
N VAL A 17 -10.13 11.96 1.43
CA VAL A 17 -9.58 10.67 0.99
C VAL A 17 -8.07 10.72 0.75
N GLY A 18 -7.55 11.84 0.22
CA GLY A 18 -6.13 11.98 -0.10
C GLY A 18 -5.21 12.06 1.12
N THR A 19 -5.68 12.67 2.23
CA THR A 19 -4.90 12.81 3.47
C THR A 19 -4.76 11.50 4.24
N ALA A 20 -5.82 10.68 4.29
CA ALA A 20 -5.78 9.37 4.93
C ALA A 20 -4.82 8.42 4.18
N GLN A 21 -4.87 8.42 2.85
CA GLN A 21 -4.01 7.61 2.00
C GLN A 21 -2.54 8.04 2.11
N ALA A 22 -2.26 9.34 2.17
CA ALA A 22 -0.91 9.86 2.36
C ALA A 22 -0.35 9.45 3.74
N ALA A 23 -1.16 9.49 4.80
CA ALA A 23 -0.76 9.06 6.14
C ALA A 23 -0.43 7.55 6.17
N ASP A 24 -1.22 6.72 5.49
CA ASP A 24 -0.98 5.29 5.37
C ASP A 24 0.29 4.97 4.58
N LEU A 25 0.61 5.74 3.55
CA LEU A 25 1.85 5.58 2.80
C LEU A 25 3.09 5.96 3.62
N VAL A 26 3.00 6.98 4.45
CA VAL A 26 4.08 7.34 5.38
C VAL A 26 4.29 6.23 6.42
N LYS A 27 3.22 5.72 6.98
CA LYS A 27 3.25 4.57 7.89
C LYS A 27 3.82 3.34 7.18
N GLY A 28 3.37 3.07 5.97
CA GLY A 28 3.83 1.95 5.15
C GLY A 28 5.31 2.02 4.84
N GLU A 29 5.83 3.19 4.55
CA GLU A 29 7.27 3.39 4.36
C GLU A 29 8.08 3.03 5.59
N LYS A 30 7.64 3.46 6.75
CA LYS A 30 8.27 3.11 8.03
C LYS A 30 8.32 1.62 8.26
N ILE A 31 7.19 0.94 8.08
CA ILE A 31 7.08 -0.51 8.25
C ILE A 31 7.94 -1.24 7.22
N TYR A 32 7.90 -0.80 5.97
CA TYR A 32 8.73 -1.35 4.91
C TYR A 32 10.21 -1.31 5.26
N LYS A 33 10.72 -0.17 5.68
CA LYS A 33 12.13 0.01 6.03
C LYS A 33 12.54 -0.86 7.23
N ALA A 34 11.66 -1.04 8.18
CA ALA A 34 11.94 -1.81 9.38
C ALA A 34 11.86 -3.33 9.19
N SER A 35 10.89 -3.80 8.40
CA SER A 35 10.55 -5.23 8.38
C SER A 35 10.57 -5.89 6.99
N CYS A 36 10.58 -5.13 5.92
CA CYS A 36 10.45 -5.67 4.55
C CYS A 36 11.70 -5.46 3.70
N LEU A 37 12.49 -4.46 4.02
CA LEU A 37 13.65 -4.03 3.24
C LEU A 37 14.70 -5.13 3.06
N ALA A 38 14.91 -5.97 4.06
CA ALA A 38 15.94 -7.00 4.03
C ALA A 38 15.82 -7.91 2.80
N CYS A 39 14.60 -8.25 2.40
CA CYS A 39 14.36 -9.08 1.22
C CYS A 39 13.96 -8.27 -0.01
N HIS A 40 13.04 -7.31 0.15
CA HIS A 40 12.49 -6.54 -0.97
C HIS A 40 13.41 -5.40 -1.44
N GLY A 41 14.36 -4.97 -0.65
CA GLY A 41 15.29 -3.93 -1.06
C GLY A 41 16.23 -4.37 -2.17
N ALA A 42 16.77 -5.57 -2.05
CA ALA A 42 17.70 -6.15 -3.02
C ALA A 42 17.09 -7.21 -3.92
N GLY A 43 15.88 -7.69 -3.58
CA GLY A 43 15.23 -8.76 -4.34
C GLY A 43 15.78 -10.14 -4.02
N VAL A 44 16.15 -10.39 -2.77
CA VAL A 44 16.72 -11.69 -2.36
C VAL A 44 15.63 -12.75 -2.20
N MET A 45 15.99 -14.01 -2.33
CA MET A 45 15.10 -15.16 -2.12
C MET A 45 13.83 -15.14 -2.95
N GLY A 46 13.88 -14.58 -4.15
CA GLY A 46 12.73 -14.48 -5.04
C GLY A 46 11.75 -13.36 -4.72
N ALA A 47 12.06 -12.49 -3.75
CA ALA A 47 11.25 -11.34 -3.44
C ALA A 47 11.25 -10.33 -4.60
N PRO A 48 10.10 -9.76 -4.98
CA PRO A 48 10.09 -8.70 -5.97
C PRO A 48 10.81 -7.47 -5.40
N LYS A 49 11.83 -7.03 -6.13
CA LYS A 49 12.64 -5.89 -5.72
C LYS A 49 11.80 -4.62 -5.69
N PHE A 50 12.01 -3.81 -4.67
CA PHE A 50 11.34 -2.53 -4.51
C PHE A 50 11.49 -1.65 -5.77
N ALA A 51 10.39 -1.05 -6.19
CA ALA A 51 10.26 -0.20 -7.38
C ALA A 51 10.49 -0.92 -8.72
N ASP A 52 10.68 -2.21 -8.74
CA ASP A 52 10.82 -2.99 -9.97
C ASP A 52 9.44 -3.35 -10.53
N LYS A 53 8.96 -2.57 -11.48
CA LYS A 53 7.64 -2.76 -12.10
C LYS A 53 7.48 -4.15 -12.72
N ALA A 54 8.48 -4.63 -13.42
CA ALA A 54 8.42 -5.92 -14.10
C ALA A 54 8.30 -7.08 -13.11
N ALA A 55 8.99 -7.02 -11.98
CA ALA A 55 8.90 -8.02 -10.94
C ALA A 55 7.56 -7.99 -10.21
N TRP A 56 6.99 -6.81 -10.01
CA TRP A 56 5.73 -6.64 -9.27
C TRP A 56 4.50 -6.93 -10.12
N GLN A 57 4.55 -6.65 -11.42
CA GLN A 57 3.38 -6.70 -12.30
C GLN A 57 2.64 -8.04 -12.29
N PRO A 58 3.29 -9.22 -12.40
CA PRO A 58 2.59 -10.49 -12.34
C PRO A 58 1.99 -10.76 -10.95
N ARG A 59 2.57 -10.19 -9.89
CA ARG A 59 2.05 -10.32 -8.52
C ARG A 59 0.85 -9.41 -8.30
N MET A 60 0.87 -8.22 -8.85
CA MET A 60 -0.24 -7.26 -8.77
C MET A 60 -1.49 -7.76 -9.51
N ALA A 61 -1.37 -8.72 -10.40
CA ALA A 61 -2.50 -9.38 -11.06
C ALA A 61 -3.42 -10.11 -10.07
N LYS A 62 -2.94 -10.46 -8.88
CA LYS A 62 -3.75 -11.04 -7.80
C LYS A 62 -4.76 -10.04 -7.20
N GLY A 63 -4.62 -8.76 -7.51
CA GLY A 63 -5.35 -7.69 -6.84
C GLY A 63 -4.80 -7.37 -5.45
N GLN A 64 -5.18 -6.22 -4.92
CA GLN A 64 -4.64 -5.74 -3.65
C GLN A 64 -4.96 -6.66 -2.47
N ALA A 65 -6.17 -7.22 -2.43
CA ALA A 65 -6.55 -8.18 -1.39
C ALA A 65 -5.68 -9.46 -1.41
N GLY A 66 -5.33 -9.94 -2.60
CA GLY A 66 -4.44 -11.08 -2.75
C GLY A 66 -3.02 -10.79 -2.26
N LEU A 67 -2.53 -9.60 -2.52
CA LEU A 67 -1.22 -9.16 -2.03
C LEU A 67 -1.21 -9.01 -0.51
N TYR A 68 -2.26 -8.46 0.07
CA TYR A 68 -2.41 -8.42 1.53
C TYR A 68 -2.38 -9.82 2.15
N GLY A 69 -3.14 -10.75 1.57
CA GLY A 69 -3.17 -12.13 2.03
C GLY A 69 -1.79 -12.79 1.98
N SER A 70 -1.05 -12.58 0.91
CA SER A 70 0.32 -13.11 0.77
C SER A 70 1.27 -12.53 1.82
N ALA A 71 1.18 -11.24 2.09
CA ALA A 71 2.03 -10.60 3.09
C ALA A 71 1.65 -10.99 4.52
N LEU A 72 0.36 -11.14 4.81
CA LEU A 72 -0.12 -11.50 6.13
C LEU A 72 0.17 -12.97 6.48
N ASN A 73 -0.02 -13.86 5.53
CA ASN A 73 0.04 -15.31 5.74
C ASN A 73 1.35 -15.95 5.29
N GLY A 74 2.15 -15.20 4.53
CA GLY A 74 3.33 -15.73 3.87
C GLY A 74 3.02 -16.36 2.52
N VAL A 75 4.02 -16.39 1.64
CA VAL A 75 3.93 -17.02 0.33
C VAL A 75 5.32 -17.43 -0.12
N ARG A 76 5.47 -18.70 -0.54
CA ARG A 76 6.78 -19.24 -0.96
C ARG A 76 7.84 -18.99 0.12
N MET A 77 8.92 -18.29 -0.21
CA MET A 77 9.99 -17.99 0.73
C MET A 77 9.68 -16.81 1.65
N MET A 78 8.64 -16.06 1.36
CA MET A 78 8.24 -14.94 2.21
C MET A 78 7.54 -15.43 3.48
N PRO A 79 8.09 -15.16 4.67
CA PRO A 79 7.41 -15.49 5.92
C PRO A 79 6.21 -14.57 6.14
N ALA A 80 5.24 -15.03 6.92
CA ALA A 80 4.11 -14.24 7.35
C ALA A 80 4.59 -12.93 8.00
N ARG A 81 3.98 -11.83 7.63
CA ARG A 81 4.27 -10.50 8.18
C ARG A 81 5.74 -10.07 8.02
N GLY A 82 6.38 -10.54 6.95
CA GLY A 82 7.79 -10.25 6.72
C GLY A 82 8.73 -10.80 7.81
N GLY A 83 8.29 -11.79 8.57
CA GLY A 83 9.04 -12.38 9.67
C GLY A 83 8.89 -11.63 11.00
N ASN A 84 8.04 -10.61 11.06
CA ASN A 84 7.79 -9.85 12.29
C ASN A 84 6.35 -10.10 12.80
N PRO A 85 6.15 -11.06 13.72
CA PRO A 85 4.82 -11.39 14.23
C PRO A 85 4.17 -10.29 15.08
N ALA A 86 4.92 -9.29 15.48
CA ALA A 86 4.40 -8.14 16.24
C ALA A 86 3.68 -7.14 15.36
N LEU A 87 3.82 -7.21 14.04
CA LEU A 87 3.11 -6.31 13.13
C LEU A 87 1.61 -6.61 13.13
N LYS A 88 0.83 -5.54 13.21
CA LYS A 88 -0.63 -5.61 13.07
C LYS A 88 -1.02 -5.72 11.60
N ASP A 89 -2.24 -6.19 11.33
CA ASP A 89 -2.74 -6.35 9.97
C ASP A 89 -2.72 -5.04 9.19
N ASP A 90 -3.16 -3.94 9.80
CA ASP A 90 -3.16 -2.63 9.16
C ASP A 90 -1.75 -2.11 8.85
N GLU A 91 -0.78 -2.46 9.68
CA GLU A 91 0.62 -2.10 9.46
C GLU A 91 1.20 -2.86 8.26
N VAL A 92 0.95 -4.16 8.17
CA VAL A 92 1.37 -4.98 7.02
C VAL A 92 0.72 -4.47 5.74
N LYS A 93 -0.58 -4.20 5.76
CA LYS A 93 -1.31 -3.66 4.60
C LYS A 93 -0.76 -2.30 4.15
N ALA A 94 -0.43 -1.43 5.09
CA ALA A 94 0.18 -0.14 4.77
C ALA A 94 1.54 -0.30 4.08
N ALA A 95 2.35 -1.25 4.51
CA ALA A 95 3.62 -1.55 3.84
C ALA A 95 3.42 -2.11 2.43
N VAL A 96 2.44 -2.98 2.23
CA VAL A 96 2.07 -3.48 0.90
C VAL A 96 1.63 -2.33 0.00
N ASP A 97 0.78 -1.45 0.49
CA ASP A 97 0.31 -0.27 -0.27
C ASP A 97 1.48 0.63 -0.67
N TYR A 98 2.41 0.84 0.22
CA TYR A 98 3.62 1.62 -0.07
C TYR A 98 4.45 0.98 -1.18
N MET A 99 4.72 -0.32 -1.09
CA MET A 99 5.51 -1.02 -2.10
C MET A 99 4.81 -1.05 -3.46
N THR A 100 3.50 -1.30 -3.49
CA THR A 100 2.74 -1.35 -4.76
C THR A 100 2.60 0.03 -5.39
N ALA A 101 2.46 1.09 -4.60
CA ALA A 101 2.45 2.46 -5.10
C ALA A 101 3.76 2.82 -5.81
N LYS A 102 4.90 2.35 -5.31
CA LYS A 102 6.21 2.58 -5.91
C LYS A 102 6.47 1.71 -7.14
N ALA A 103 5.72 0.63 -7.30
CA ALA A 103 5.84 -0.27 -8.44
C ALA A 103 4.95 0.12 -9.64
N ASN A 104 4.11 1.11 -9.48
CA ASN A 104 3.24 1.63 -10.55
C ASN A 104 3.96 2.60 -11.47
#